data_a7c58220ae73c98c3b39556e8377e1e7
#
_entry.id   a7c58220ae73c98c3b39556e8377e1e7
#
_cell.length_a   1.000
_cell.length_b   1.000
_cell.length_c   1.000
_cell.angle_alpha   90.00
_cell.angle_beta   90.00
_cell.angle_gamma   90.00
#
_symmetry.space_group_name_H-M   'P 1'
#
loop_
_entity.id
_entity.type
_entity.pdbx_description
1 polymer ?
#
loop_
_entity_poly.entity_id
_entity_poly.type
_entity_poly.pdbx_seq_one_letter_code
_entity_poly.pdbx_strand_id
1 'polypeptide(L)'
;MPKVMGMNYQYKRLDNNNFTGNSLDDFVRHQTVTECWRKIDNDWKLVPNVYEENWSQELCREIAEDVVHHINLDQTGFGAFDGERIIGFATVSHRIFGAAARYVQLVCFQISENYRRQGIGKKLFSMACEEARRLGADKLYISAHSSKESQAAYRALSCTPVEEVNEGLAAAEPFDVQMEYRL
;
A
#
# COMPACT_ATOMS: atom_id res chain seq x y z
N MET A 1 32.81 1.97 15.99
CA MET A 1 31.40 1.61 15.73
C MET A 1 31.34 0.83 14.43
N PRO A 2 30.82 -0.39 14.39
CA PRO A 2 30.73 -1.11 13.15
C PRO A 2 29.71 -0.38 12.25
N LYS A 3 30.14 -0.02 11.05
CA LYS A 3 29.27 0.41 9.97
C LYS A 3 28.23 -0.69 9.75
N VAL A 4 26.95 -0.41 9.98
CA VAL A 4 25.88 -1.29 9.56
C VAL A 4 26.06 -1.44 8.05
N MET A 5 26.44 -2.64 7.61
CA MET A 5 26.48 -2.97 6.18
C MET A 5 25.06 -2.72 5.68
N GLY A 6 24.92 -1.76 4.77
CA GLY A 6 23.62 -1.44 4.18
C GLY A 6 23.04 -2.70 3.57
N MET A 7 21.93 -3.18 4.12
CA MET A 7 21.17 -4.28 3.53
C MET A 7 20.79 -3.84 2.12
N ASN A 8 21.32 -4.55 1.13
CA ASN A 8 21.09 -4.20 -0.28
C ASN A 8 19.88 -4.94 -0.79
N TYR A 9 18.68 -4.45 -0.45
CA TYR A 9 17.44 -5.01 -0.95
C TYR A 9 17.30 -4.75 -2.45
N GLN A 10 16.76 -5.73 -3.16
CA GLN A 10 16.46 -5.59 -4.60
C GLN A 10 15.03 -5.12 -4.79
N TYR A 11 14.84 -4.19 -5.73
CA TYR A 11 13.52 -3.68 -6.10
C TYR A 11 13.24 -4.03 -7.55
N LYS A 12 12.15 -4.73 -7.79
CA LYS A 12 11.82 -5.26 -9.13
C LYS A 12 10.35 -5.02 -9.44
N ARG A 13 10.04 -4.88 -10.73
CA ARG A 13 8.67 -5.08 -11.21
C ARG A 13 8.28 -6.52 -10.99
N LEU A 14 7.07 -6.75 -10.49
CA LEU A 14 6.53 -8.10 -10.29
C LEU A 14 6.08 -8.69 -11.62
N ASP A 15 6.41 -9.96 -11.83
CA ASP A 15 5.99 -10.80 -12.91
C ASP A 15 5.90 -12.27 -12.46
N ASN A 16 5.45 -13.18 -13.35
CA ASN A 16 5.28 -14.59 -13.01
C ASN A 16 6.58 -15.35 -12.73
N ASN A 17 7.76 -14.75 -12.97
CA ASN A 17 9.05 -15.36 -12.65
C ASN A 17 9.52 -15.02 -11.23
N ASN A 18 9.03 -13.93 -10.65
CA ASN A 18 9.46 -13.45 -9.35
C ASN A 18 8.34 -13.32 -8.31
N PHE A 19 7.08 -13.51 -8.70
CA PHE A 19 5.94 -13.46 -7.79
C PHE A 19 4.87 -14.49 -8.19
N THR A 20 4.51 -15.36 -7.24
CA THR A 20 3.56 -16.46 -7.39
C THR A 20 2.58 -16.49 -6.23
N GLY A 21 1.56 -17.36 -6.28
CA GLY A 21 0.59 -17.54 -5.19
C GLY A 21 1.19 -17.90 -3.82
N ASN A 22 2.44 -18.37 -3.77
CA ASN A 22 3.14 -18.71 -2.52
C ASN A 22 4.16 -17.64 -2.08
N SER A 23 4.30 -16.55 -2.80
CA SER A 23 5.34 -15.55 -2.53
C SER A 23 5.17 -14.82 -1.21
N LEU A 24 3.96 -14.84 -0.63
CA LEU A 24 3.66 -14.23 0.67
C LEU A 24 3.63 -15.25 1.83
N ASP A 25 4.05 -16.50 1.64
CA ASP A 25 4.00 -17.52 2.71
C ASP A 25 4.84 -17.13 3.95
N ASP A 26 5.96 -16.44 3.75
CA ASP A 26 6.83 -15.93 4.83
C ASP A 26 6.57 -14.45 5.17
N PHE A 27 5.55 -13.85 4.59
CA PHE A 27 5.24 -12.43 4.80
C PHE A 27 4.51 -12.23 6.13
N VAL A 28 5.05 -11.39 6.98
CA VAL A 28 4.44 -11.09 8.29
C VAL A 28 3.70 -9.76 8.21
N ARG A 29 2.39 -9.83 8.18
CA ARG A 29 1.52 -8.66 8.26
C ARG A 29 0.80 -8.68 9.61
N HIS A 30 1.50 -8.17 10.60
CA HIS A 30 0.96 -8.00 11.95
C HIS A 30 0.97 -6.53 12.34
N GLN A 31 -0.08 -6.09 13.02
CA GLN A 31 -0.22 -4.75 13.56
C GLN A 31 -1.13 -4.77 14.79
N THR A 32 -0.64 -4.27 15.90
CA THR A 32 -1.47 -3.90 17.05
C THR A 32 -2.04 -2.51 16.81
N VAL A 33 -3.34 -2.40 16.69
CA VAL A 33 -4.07 -1.13 16.55
C VAL A 33 -4.65 -0.75 17.89
N THR A 34 -4.45 0.48 18.32
CA THR A 34 -5.00 1.01 19.57
C THR A 34 -5.97 2.17 19.36
N GLU A 35 -5.78 2.91 18.28
CA GLU A 35 -6.59 4.08 17.94
C GLU A 35 -6.80 4.14 16.41
N CYS A 36 -7.99 4.58 16.02
CA CYS A 36 -8.34 4.78 14.62
C CYS A 36 -8.96 6.16 14.40
N TRP A 37 -8.70 6.71 13.22
CA TRP A 37 -9.38 7.92 12.78
C TRP A 37 -10.81 7.61 12.38
N ARG A 38 -11.75 8.43 12.84
CA ARG A 38 -13.18 8.35 12.52
C ARG A 38 -13.72 9.74 12.24
N LYS A 39 -14.62 9.84 11.28
CA LYS A 39 -15.33 11.09 10.99
C LYS A 39 -16.56 11.17 11.91
N ILE A 40 -16.56 12.14 12.80
CA ILE A 40 -17.64 12.38 13.77
C ILE A 40 -18.02 13.85 13.64
N ASP A 41 -19.31 14.13 13.36
CA ASP A 41 -19.84 15.49 13.14
C ASP A 41 -19.03 16.29 12.09
N ASN A 42 -18.68 15.62 10.98
CA ASN A 42 -17.81 16.13 9.90
C ASN A 42 -16.34 16.40 10.26
N ASP A 43 -15.93 16.15 11.49
CA ASP A 43 -14.54 16.28 11.92
C ASP A 43 -13.85 14.93 12.06
N TRP A 44 -12.59 14.86 11.63
CA TRP A 44 -11.75 13.69 11.86
C TRP A 44 -11.23 13.69 13.30
N LYS A 45 -11.57 12.62 14.04
CA LYS A 45 -11.15 12.41 15.43
C LYS A 45 -10.45 11.07 15.59
N LEU A 46 -9.40 11.06 16.42
CA LEU A 46 -8.74 9.83 16.82
C LEU A 46 -9.51 9.23 17.98
N VAL A 47 -9.99 8.00 17.82
CA VAL A 47 -10.81 7.31 18.82
C VAL A 47 -10.17 5.97 19.21
N PRO A 48 -10.32 5.53 20.47
CA PRO A 48 -9.85 4.22 20.89
C PRO A 48 -10.53 3.11 20.08
N ASN A 49 -9.72 2.22 19.53
CA ASN A 49 -10.18 1.02 18.83
C ASN A 49 -9.06 -0.03 18.88
N VAL A 50 -9.15 -0.93 19.85
CA VAL A 50 -8.06 -1.87 20.17
C VAL A 50 -8.32 -3.22 19.52
N TYR A 51 -7.44 -3.63 18.61
CA TYR A 51 -7.46 -4.96 17.99
C TYR A 51 -6.09 -5.32 17.41
N GLU A 52 -5.92 -6.62 17.17
CA GLU A 52 -4.78 -7.17 16.44
C GLU A 52 -5.19 -7.45 15.00
N GLU A 53 -4.39 -7.00 14.06
CA GLU A 53 -4.51 -7.32 12.65
C GLU A 53 -3.35 -8.22 12.26
N ASN A 54 -3.65 -9.44 11.84
CA ASN A 54 -2.65 -10.41 11.46
C ASN A 54 -3.16 -11.24 10.28
N TRP A 55 -2.38 -11.28 9.20
CA TRP A 55 -2.73 -12.10 8.06
C TRP A 55 -2.43 -13.57 8.35
N SER A 56 -3.43 -14.43 8.20
CA SER A 56 -3.21 -15.87 8.18
C SER A 56 -2.46 -16.29 6.92
N GLN A 57 -1.90 -17.48 6.91
CA GLN A 57 -1.26 -18.03 5.72
C GLN A 57 -2.25 -18.17 4.56
N GLU A 58 -3.51 -18.51 4.84
CA GLU A 58 -4.57 -18.58 3.83
C GLU A 58 -4.81 -17.21 3.20
N LEU A 59 -4.96 -16.16 4.01
CA LEU A 59 -5.13 -14.80 3.52
C LEU A 59 -3.91 -14.31 2.73
N CYS A 60 -2.68 -14.64 3.16
CA CYS A 60 -1.47 -14.34 2.39
C CYS A 60 -1.51 -14.96 1.00
N ARG A 61 -1.97 -16.20 0.87
CA ARG A 61 -2.09 -16.88 -0.42
C ARG A 61 -3.20 -16.30 -1.29
N GLU A 62 -4.36 -16.01 -0.73
CA GLU A 62 -5.45 -15.33 -1.44
C GLU A 62 -4.99 -13.97 -2.00
N ILE A 63 -4.30 -13.18 -1.18
CA ILE A 63 -3.74 -11.89 -1.63
C ILE A 63 -2.68 -12.09 -2.70
N ALA A 64 -1.79 -13.08 -2.56
CA ALA A 64 -0.76 -13.36 -3.55
C ALA A 64 -1.37 -13.80 -4.88
N GLU A 65 -2.38 -14.66 -4.88
CA GLU A 65 -3.10 -15.08 -6.09
C GLU A 65 -3.83 -13.92 -6.75
N ASP A 66 -4.46 -13.04 -5.98
CA ASP A 66 -5.10 -11.83 -6.47
C ASP A 66 -4.08 -10.88 -7.12
N VAL A 67 -2.93 -10.67 -6.49
CA VAL A 67 -1.83 -9.89 -7.07
C VAL A 67 -1.34 -10.51 -8.37
N VAL A 68 -1.10 -11.85 -8.42
CA VAL A 68 -0.71 -12.55 -9.65
C VAL A 68 -1.73 -12.34 -10.76
N HIS A 69 -3.02 -12.47 -10.44
CA HIS A 69 -4.08 -12.24 -11.40
C HIS A 69 -4.03 -10.82 -11.98
N HIS A 70 -3.98 -9.83 -11.11
CA HIS A 70 -4.07 -8.42 -11.52
C HIS A 70 -2.82 -7.85 -12.17
N ILE A 71 -1.61 -8.29 -11.81
CA ILE A 71 -0.38 -7.87 -12.52
C ILE A 71 -0.33 -8.40 -13.96
N ASN A 72 -1.08 -9.44 -14.27
CA ASN A 72 -1.23 -9.98 -15.63
C ASN A 72 -2.43 -9.37 -16.39
N LEU A 73 -3.30 -8.63 -15.71
CA LEU A 73 -4.53 -8.09 -16.30
C LEU A 73 -4.51 -6.57 -16.42
N ASP A 74 -4.50 -5.86 -15.28
CA ASP A 74 -4.82 -4.43 -15.23
C ASP A 74 -4.08 -3.64 -14.14
N GLN A 75 -3.03 -4.23 -13.55
CA GLN A 75 -2.18 -3.56 -12.57
C GLN A 75 -0.70 -3.73 -12.88
N THR A 76 0.11 -2.82 -12.36
CA THR A 76 1.56 -2.98 -12.28
C THR A 76 1.94 -3.19 -10.83
N GLY A 77 2.70 -4.25 -10.56
CA GLY A 77 3.23 -4.57 -9.24
C GLY A 77 4.73 -4.27 -9.14
N PHE A 78 5.16 -3.87 -7.94
CA PHE A 78 6.56 -3.71 -7.56
C PHE A 78 6.83 -4.43 -6.26
N GLY A 79 7.97 -5.11 -6.16
CA GLY A 79 8.39 -5.83 -4.98
C GLY A 79 9.76 -5.39 -4.48
N ALA A 80 9.93 -5.42 -3.17
CA ALA A 80 11.21 -5.36 -2.50
C ALA A 80 11.58 -6.77 -2.04
N PHE A 81 12.83 -7.17 -2.24
CA PHE A 81 13.31 -8.52 -2.01
C PHE A 81 14.56 -8.54 -1.13
N ASP A 82 14.59 -9.50 -0.20
CA ASP A 82 15.78 -9.91 0.54
C ASP A 82 16.13 -11.31 0.04
N GLY A 83 17.13 -11.39 -0.86
CA GLY A 83 17.36 -12.58 -1.67
C GLY A 83 16.15 -12.89 -2.58
N GLU A 84 15.55 -14.06 -2.40
CA GLU A 84 14.32 -14.47 -3.11
C GLU A 84 13.03 -14.15 -2.35
N ARG A 85 13.16 -13.78 -1.07
CA ARG A 85 12.00 -13.47 -0.21
C ARG A 85 11.46 -12.09 -0.51
N ILE A 86 10.17 -12.00 -0.76
CA ILE A 86 9.48 -10.72 -0.84
C ILE A 86 9.26 -10.14 0.57
N ILE A 87 9.67 -8.90 0.76
CA ILE A 87 9.62 -8.20 2.04
C ILE A 87 8.75 -6.96 2.03
N GLY A 88 8.29 -6.58 0.85
CA GLY A 88 7.34 -5.50 0.63
C GLY A 88 6.85 -5.49 -0.80
N PHE A 89 5.64 -5.00 -1.02
CA PHE A 89 5.09 -4.88 -2.37
C PHE A 89 4.08 -3.74 -2.47
N ALA A 90 3.92 -3.24 -3.69
CA ALA A 90 2.93 -2.25 -4.05
C ALA A 90 2.33 -2.58 -5.41
N THR A 91 1.04 -2.33 -5.61
CA THR A 91 0.38 -2.44 -6.92
C THR A 91 -0.37 -1.18 -7.28
N VAL A 92 -0.33 -0.81 -8.55
CA VAL A 92 -0.98 0.37 -9.12
C VAL A 92 -1.94 -0.07 -10.22
N SER A 93 -3.19 0.34 -10.12
CA SER A 93 -4.21 0.09 -11.15
C SER A 93 -3.91 0.87 -12.43
N HIS A 94 -4.18 0.28 -13.59
CA HIS A 94 -4.09 0.99 -14.88
C HIS A 94 -5.33 1.85 -15.17
N ARG A 95 -6.39 1.70 -14.38
CA ARG A 95 -7.63 2.43 -14.58
C ARG A 95 -7.49 3.87 -14.11
N ILE A 96 -7.60 4.81 -15.07
CA ILE A 96 -7.69 6.24 -14.79
C ILE A 96 -9.15 6.57 -14.48
N PHE A 97 -9.37 7.40 -13.45
CA PHE A 97 -10.68 7.90 -13.06
C PHE A 97 -10.58 9.33 -12.50
N GLY A 98 -11.74 9.92 -12.14
CA GLY A 98 -11.86 11.28 -11.64
C GLY A 98 -12.33 12.26 -12.69
N ALA A 99 -12.97 13.35 -12.26
CA ALA A 99 -13.49 14.40 -13.10
C ALA A 99 -12.63 15.67 -13.03
N ALA A 100 -12.18 16.04 -11.84
CA ALA A 100 -11.35 17.22 -11.61
C ALA A 100 -9.85 16.95 -11.80
N ALA A 101 -9.40 15.72 -11.55
CA ALA A 101 -8.04 15.28 -11.76
C ALA A 101 -8.03 13.84 -12.26
N ARG A 102 -6.95 13.43 -12.93
CA ARG A 102 -6.75 12.05 -13.36
C ARG A 102 -6.09 11.27 -12.23
N TYR A 103 -6.84 10.37 -11.62
CA TYR A 103 -6.34 9.48 -10.58
C TYR A 103 -6.04 8.09 -11.12
N VAL A 104 -5.05 7.42 -10.53
CA VAL A 104 -4.91 5.97 -10.51
C VAL A 104 -4.81 5.50 -9.07
N GLN A 105 -5.32 4.31 -8.77
CA GLN A 105 -5.32 3.77 -7.42
C GLN A 105 -4.00 3.05 -7.10
N LEU A 106 -3.43 3.36 -5.94
CA LEU A 106 -2.49 2.49 -5.24
C LEU A 106 -3.33 1.42 -4.53
N VAL A 107 -3.37 0.21 -5.11
CA VAL A 107 -4.30 -0.86 -4.67
C VAL A 107 -3.76 -1.60 -3.45
N CYS A 108 -2.52 -2.07 -3.53
CA CYS A 108 -1.82 -2.71 -2.42
C CYS A 108 -0.55 -1.94 -2.08
N PHE A 109 -0.26 -1.84 -0.79
CA PHE A 109 0.99 -1.26 -0.31
C PHE A 109 1.32 -1.82 1.07
N GLN A 110 2.21 -2.79 1.12
CA GLN A 110 2.51 -3.55 2.33
C GLN A 110 4.02 -3.77 2.50
N ILE A 111 4.48 -3.68 3.75
CA ILE A 111 5.85 -4.03 4.16
C ILE A 111 5.76 -5.06 5.27
N SER A 112 6.47 -6.17 5.13
CA SER A 112 6.57 -7.21 6.16
C SER A 112 7.12 -6.62 7.46
N GLU A 113 6.55 -7.00 8.61
CA GLU A 113 6.74 -6.34 9.89
C GLU A 113 8.22 -6.12 10.25
N ASN A 114 9.02 -7.18 10.11
CA ASN A 114 10.45 -7.14 10.47
C ASN A 114 11.31 -6.23 9.57
N TYR A 115 10.74 -5.76 8.46
CA TYR A 115 11.43 -4.91 7.48
C TYR A 115 10.91 -3.47 7.44
N ARG A 116 9.97 -3.12 8.33
CA ARG A 116 9.45 -1.76 8.44
C ARG A 116 10.51 -0.78 8.94
N ARG A 117 10.32 0.51 8.67
CA ARG A 117 11.18 1.62 9.10
C ARG A 117 12.62 1.58 8.57
N GLN A 118 12.85 0.87 7.46
CA GLN A 118 14.14 0.74 6.77
C GLN A 118 14.17 1.45 5.41
N GLY A 119 13.17 2.29 5.12
CA GLY A 119 13.07 3.04 3.86
C GLY A 119 12.43 2.28 2.70
N ILE A 120 12.10 0.99 2.88
CA ILE A 120 11.52 0.14 1.83
C ILE A 120 10.20 0.70 1.31
N GLY A 121 9.31 1.12 2.21
CA GLY A 121 8.03 1.72 1.83
C GLY A 121 8.20 2.98 1.00
N LYS A 122 9.13 3.87 1.37
CA LYS A 122 9.42 5.08 0.62
C LYS A 122 9.88 4.76 -0.81
N LYS A 123 10.73 3.74 -0.98
CA LYS A 123 11.22 3.33 -2.31
C LYS A 123 10.10 2.73 -3.16
N LEU A 124 9.30 1.80 -2.61
CA LEU A 124 8.15 1.22 -3.31
C LEU A 124 7.10 2.28 -3.67
N PHE A 125 6.83 3.22 -2.78
CA PHE A 125 5.93 4.35 -3.05
C PHE A 125 6.43 5.23 -4.19
N SER A 126 7.73 5.52 -4.23
CA SER A 126 8.35 6.25 -5.34
C SER A 126 8.16 5.52 -6.68
N MET A 127 8.35 4.20 -6.71
CA MET A 127 8.14 3.40 -7.92
C MET A 127 6.67 3.42 -8.36
N ALA A 128 5.73 3.34 -7.41
CA ALA A 128 4.31 3.49 -7.68
C ALA A 128 3.96 4.87 -8.27
N CYS A 129 4.56 5.94 -7.75
CA CYS A 129 4.39 7.30 -8.29
C CYS A 129 4.94 7.43 -9.71
N GLU A 130 6.11 6.84 -10.00
CA GLU A 130 6.69 6.84 -11.34
C GLU A 130 5.78 6.13 -12.34
N GLU A 131 5.22 4.97 -11.95
CA GLU A 131 4.26 4.24 -12.79
C GLU A 131 2.96 5.04 -13.00
N ALA A 132 2.44 5.67 -11.96
CA ALA A 132 1.24 6.51 -12.07
C ALA A 132 1.46 7.67 -13.06
N ARG A 133 2.63 8.31 -13.03
CA ARG A 133 3.00 9.34 -14.04
C ARG A 133 3.08 8.75 -15.44
N ARG A 134 3.67 7.57 -15.60
CA ARG A 134 3.77 6.87 -16.89
C ARG A 134 2.38 6.56 -17.46
N LEU A 135 1.42 6.22 -16.61
CA LEU A 135 0.02 6.01 -16.98
C LEU A 135 -0.73 7.31 -17.31
N GLY A 136 -0.14 8.47 -17.05
CA GLY A 136 -0.74 9.77 -17.33
C GLY A 136 -1.65 10.29 -16.22
N ALA A 137 -1.51 9.78 -14.99
CA ALA A 137 -2.23 10.29 -13.84
C ALA A 137 -1.64 11.61 -13.32
N ASP A 138 -2.47 12.43 -12.69
CA ASP A 138 -2.07 13.63 -11.97
C ASP A 138 -1.88 13.35 -10.47
N LYS A 139 -2.61 12.35 -9.96
CA LYS A 139 -2.62 11.98 -8.54
C LYS A 139 -2.73 10.46 -8.34
N LEU A 140 -2.10 9.96 -7.27
CA LEU A 140 -2.42 8.65 -6.71
C LEU A 140 -3.64 8.77 -5.78
N TYR A 141 -4.55 7.82 -5.87
CA TYR A 141 -5.66 7.63 -4.95
C TYR A 141 -5.37 6.45 -4.01
N ILE A 142 -5.63 6.63 -2.73
CA ILE A 142 -5.30 5.65 -1.71
C ILE A 142 -6.49 5.48 -0.77
N SER A 143 -7.08 4.28 -0.70
CA SER A 143 -7.93 3.90 0.43
C SER A 143 -7.01 3.46 1.56
N ALA A 144 -6.79 4.36 2.52
CA ALA A 144 -5.78 4.20 3.54
C ALA A 144 -6.40 3.69 4.84
N HIS A 145 -5.87 2.59 5.36
CA HIS A 145 -6.29 2.04 6.66
C HIS A 145 -6.32 3.13 7.74
N SER A 146 -7.40 3.18 8.51
CA SER A 146 -7.69 4.29 9.42
C SER A 146 -6.91 4.27 10.74
N SER A 147 -6.05 3.26 10.99
CA SER A 147 -5.21 3.24 12.18
C SER A 147 -4.30 4.46 12.25
N LYS A 148 -4.02 4.90 13.47
CA LYS A 148 -3.10 6.00 13.76
C LYS A 148 -1.76 5.86 13.06
N GLU A 149 -1.21 4.64 13.08
CA GLU A 149 0.09 4.31 12.49
C GLU A 149 0.06 4.38 10.96
N SER A 150 -0.96 3.81 10.32
CA SER A 150 -1.11 3.84 8.86
C SER A 150 -1.29 5.26 8.36
N GLN A 151 -2.12 6.05 9.03
CA GLN A 151 -2.32 7.45 8.67
C GLN A 151 -1.04 8.28 8.87
N ALA A 152 -0.26 8.03 9.94
CA ALA A 152 1.03 8.68 10.15
C ALA A 152 2.03 8.31 9.03
N ALA A 153 2.06 7.05 8.59
CA ALA A 153 2.92 6.59 7.50
C ALA A 153 2.58 7.29 6.16
N TYR A 154 1.30 7.35 5.79
CA TYR A 154 0.89 8.05 4.55
C TYR A 154 1.14 9.56 4.62
N ARG A 155 0.91 10.20 5.75
CA ARG A 155 1.25 11.62 5.94
C ARG A 155 2.76 11.88 5.84
N ALA A 156 3.58 10.97 6.36
CA ALA A 156 5.04 11.04 6.21
C ALA A 156 5.50 10.89 4.76
N LEU A 157 4.69 10.28 3.89
CA LEU A 157 4.87 10.24 2.43
C LEU A 157 4.28 11.47 1.72
N SER A 158 3.80 12.46 2.47
CA SER A 158 3.13 13.68 1.96
C SER A 158 1.76 13.43 1.32
N CYS A 159 1.09 12.34 1.67
CA CYS A 159 -0.29 12.13 1.29
C CYS A 159 -1.22 13.04 2.11
N THR A 160 -2.28 13.51 1.47
CA THR A 160 -3.31 14.38 2.05
C THR A 160 -4.69 13.76 1.88
N PRO A 161 -5.71 14.18 2.63
CA PRO A 161 -7.09 13.79 2.34
C PRO A 161 -7.46 14.10 0.90
N VAL A 162 -8.21 13.19 0.27
CA VAL A 162 -8.61 13.32 -1.13
C VAL A 162 -9.55 14.51 -1.33
N GLU A 163 -9.36 15.24 -2.43
CA GLU A 163 -10.25 16.34 -2.83
C GLU A 163 -11.51 15.83 -3.55
N GLU A 164 -11.38 14.77 -4.34
CA GLU A 164 -12.44 14.14 -5.10
C GLU A 164 -12.61 12.68 -4.69
N VAL A 165 -13.61 12.40 -3.86
CA VAL A 165 -13.87 11.04 -3.35
C VAL A 165 -14.43 10.15 -4.48
N ASN A 166 -13.83 8.96 -4.64
CA ASN A 166 -14.43 7.90 -5.45
C ASN A 166 -15.39 7.09 -4.58
N GLU A 167 -16.70 7.27 -4.83
CA GLU A 167 -17.76 6.66 -4.03
C GLU A 167 -17.70 5.12 -4.00
N GLY A 168 -17.31 4.50 -5.11
CA GLY A 168 -17.17 3.04 -5.19
C GLY A 168 -16.04 2.51 -4.29
N LEU A 169 -14.88 3.15 -4.33
CA LEU A 169 -13.74 2.77 -3.48
C LEU A 169 -14.02 3.07 -2.01
N ALA A 170 -14.64 4.22 -1.72
CA ALA A 170 -15.02 4.57 -0.35
C ALA A 170 -16.07 3.61 0.23
N ALA A 171 -17.02 3.14 -0.59
CA ALA A 171 -18.04 2.18 -0.16
C ALA A 171 -17.47 0.77 0.04
N ALA A 172 -16.45 0.38 -0.73
CA ALA A 172 -15.78 -0.91 -0.59
C ALA A 172 -15.02 -1.02 0.74
N GLU A 173 -14.43 0.09 1.21
CA GLU A 173 -13.65 0.19 2.45
C GLU A 173 -14.15 1.34 3.31
N PRO A 174 -15.34 1.18 3.97
CA PRO A 174 -16.06 2.30 4.59
C PRO A 174 -15.37 2.90 5.81
N PHE A 175 -14.42 2.21 6.41
CA PHE A 175 -13.63 2.71 7.53
C PHE A 175 -12.29 3.32 7.12
N ASP A 176 -11.89 3.14 5.86
CA ASP A 176 -10.64 3.69 5.36
C ASP A 176 -10.74 5.20 5.13
N VAL A 177 -9.62 5.88 5.32
CA VAL A 177 -9.49 7.30 5.01
C VAL A 177 -9.05 7.42 3.56
N GLN A 178 -9.87 8.09 2.75
CA GLN A 178 -9.54 8.31 1.35
C GLN A 178 -8.48 9.41 1.26
N MET A 179 -7.32 9.08 0.72
CA MET A 179 -6.17 9.98 0.62
C MET A 179 -5.68 10.10 -0.81
N GLU A 180 -4.91 11.13 -1.07
CA GLU A 180 -4.26 11.35 -2.37
C GLU A 180 -2.81 11.79 -2.22
N TYR A 181 -2.05 11.55 -3.25
CA TYR A 181 -0.70 12.09 -3.43
C TYR A 181 -0.61 12.75 -4.79
N ARG A 182 -0.16 14.00 -4.83
CA ARG A 182 0.07 14.74 -6.07
C ARG A 182 1.38 14.29 -6.73
N LEU A 183 1.30 13.86 -7.98
CA LEU A 183 2.42 13.31 -8.75
C LEU A 183 3.34 14.39 -9.36
#